data_761ea99200394e0228cb2827e725af9f
#
_entry.id   761ea99200394e0228cb2827e725af9f
#
_cell.length_a   1.000
_cell.length_b   1.000
_cell.length_c   1.000
_cell.angle_alpha   90.00
_cell.angle_beta   90.00
_cell.angle_gamma   90.00
#
_symmetry.space_group_name_H-M   'P 1'
#
loop_
_entity.id
_entity.type
_entity.pdbx_description
1 polymer ?
#
loop_
_entity_poly.entity_id
_entity_poly.type
_entity_poly.pdbx_seq_one_letter_code
_entity_poly.pdbx_strand_id
1 'polypeptide(L)'
;MKKHIKIPPLFLFPIFILANENYSNEHFQKAIESYQNRLFQDSYILLQQYTKKNKLSSDTTFILARSAYEIGKFSEALNLYKSMLKEDPNNNRVKLELAQTYFQLKQYDQAKALYEEVLKEPGLPENVRKNIEFTLNSLDKKSQKNFIKTTLGFGYGFDSNVDNNSSDNLVYWGNIPLSMEDKKSDHVAEYILALNHTYKLKDDLTIDNRFVGYIQKYNNKYDNDLSLTVFGTGLSYYTQKSKLSLAFDYNYVWLDNSTYLNNYILTPSFDYQIDANLMYKTKLKLIKKDFKQTQYEFRDSTYYELQNSLAFLTQDFGINTFSFTFGTDNKDKGSHYNVDYDFASLRYENMYPLTKSTILTNGIELYKDIYKENEEFLYGNKRKNDKVIYDLGVIQSINKNLSLGATFRYINNDSNQNIYEYDKYVVKSNIYYSF
;
A
#
# COMPACT_ATOMS: atom_id res chain seq x y z
N MET A 1 -11.77 -0.43 22.02
CA MET A 1 -13.16 0.02 21.77
C MET A 1 -13.41 -0.02 20.28
N LYS A 2 -14.22 -0.99 19.81
CA LYS A 2 -14.60 -1.06 18.39
C LYS A 2 -15.44 0.18 18.06
N LYS A 3 -14.91 1.10 17.26
CA LYS A 3 -15.72 2.17 16.67
C LYS A 3 -16.68 1.52 15.68
N HIS A 4 -17.92 1.28 16.13
CA HIS A 4 -19.00 1.01 15.21
C HIS A 4 -19.16 2.24 14.32
N ILE A 5 -18.95 2.07 13.02
CA ILE A 5 -19.27 3.11 12.05
C ILE A 5 -20.79 3.28 12.14
N LYS A 6 -21.23 4.33 12.83
CA LYS A 6 -22.64 4.73 12.82
C LYS A 6 -22.91 5.30 11.44
N ILE A 7 -23.45 4.47 10.55
CA ILE A 7 -24.18 4.98 9.40
C ILE A 7 -25.36 5.74 10.02
N PRO A 8 -25.59 7.01 9.65
CA PRO A 8 -26.73 7.74 10.21
C PRO A 8 -28.00 6.92 10.00
N PRO A 9 -28.95 6.92 10.94
CA PRO A 9 -30.19 6.16 10.81
C PRO A 9 -30.88 6.59 9.54
N LEU A 10 -30.86 5.72 8.55
CA LEU A 10 -31.26 6.01 7.17
C LEU A 10 -32.74 6.37 7.05
N PHE A 11 -33.54 5.98 8.05
CA PHE A 11 -35.00 6.07 7.96
C PHE A 11 -35.62 6.39 9.32
N LEU A 12 -35.69 7.67 9.67
CA LEU A 12 -36.64 8.16 10.65
C LEU A 12 -37.97 8.38 9.92
N PHE A 13 -38.70 7.29 9.65
CA PHE A 13 -40.14 7.43 9.40
C PHE A 13 -40.86 7.59 10.74
N PRO A 14 -41.78 8.57 10.87
CA PRO A 14 -42.66 8.62 12.04
C PRO A 14 -43.45 7.31 12.07
N ILE A 15 -43.32 6.57 13.16
CA ILE A 15 -44.15 5.41 13.43
C ILE A 15 -45.54 5.96 13.75
N PHE A 16 -46.44 5.97 12.78
CA PHE A 16 -47.86 6.07 13.08
C PHE A 16 -48.29 4.74 13.70
N ILE A 17 -48.29 4.67 15.02
CA ILE A 17 -48.93 3.58 15.75
C ILE A 17 -50.41 3.80 15.55
N LEU A 18 -51.06 3.00 14.69
CA LEU A 18 -52.50 2.93 14.59
C LEU A 18 -53.01 2.42 15.94
N ALA A 19 -53.70 3.32 16.68
CA ALA A 19 -54.29 3.06 17.96
C ALA A 19 -55.54 2.17 17.78
N ASN A 20 -55.38 0.87 17.60
CA ASN A 20 -56.49 -0.07 17.54
C ASN A 20 -56.15 -1.50 18.00
N GLU A 21 -55.29 -1.67 18.98
CA GLU A 21 -55.17 -2.92 19.72
C GLU A 21 -55.42 -2.62 21.22
N ASN A 22 -56.24 -3.45 21.87
CA ASN A 22 -56.49 -3.40 23.31
C ASN A 22 -55.19 -3.78 24.07
N TYR A 23 -54.34 -2.81 24.31
CA TYR A 23 -53.09 -2.95 25.06
C TYR A 23 -53.38 -3.05 26.56
N SER A 24 -53.85 -4.19 27.02
CA SER A 24 -54.20 -4.42 28.42
C SER A 24 -53.01 -4.85 29.32
N ASN A 25 -51.78 -4.87 28.78
CA ASN A 25 -50.61 -5.32 29.52
C ASN A 25 -49.60 -4.19 29.74
N GLU A 26 -49.44 -3.76 30.98
CA GLU A 26 -48.53 -2.69 31.41
C GLU A 26 -47.07 -2.92 30.88
N HIS A 27 -46.60 -4.16 30.83
CA HIS A 27 -45.28 -4.49 30.31
C HIS A 27 -45.12 -4.21 28.80
N PHE A 28 -46.20 -4.41 28.05
CA PHE A 28 -46.19 -4.12 26.61
C PHE A 28 -46.12 -2.61 26.36
N GLN A 29 -46.93 -1.83 27.11
CA GLN A 29 -46.89 -0.37 26.96
C GLN A 29 -45.53 0.21 27.35
N LYS A 30 -44.94 -0.26 28.44
CA LYS A 30 -43.58 0.11 28.85
C LYS A 30 -42.52 -0.24 27.77
N ALA A 31 -42.70 -1.36 27.07
CA ALA A 31 -41.81 -1.74 26.00
C ALA A 31 -41.84 -0.78 24.80
N ILE A 32 -43.07 -0.35 24.41
CA ILE A 32 -43.27 0.63 23.33
C ILE A 32 -42.74 2.00 23.73
N GLU A 33 -43.02 2.44 24.96
CA GLU A 33 -42.48 3.70 25.50
C GLU A 33 -40.94 3.68 25.54
N SER A 34 -40.35 2.58 26.00
CA SER A 34 -38.90 2.41 26.01
C SER A 34 -38.33 2.51 24.58
N TYR A 35 -38.98 1.91 23.59
CA TYR A 35 -38.57 2.04 22.19
C TYR A 35 -38.63 3.49 21.68
N GLN A 36 -39.73 4.21 21.99
CA GLN A 36 -39.91 5.62 21.61
C GLN A 36 -38.84 6.51 22.24
N ASN A 37 -38.45 6.21 23.48
CA ASN A 37 -37.43 6.90 24.23
C ASN A 37 -35.99 6.42 23.86
N ARG A 38 -35.83 5.56 22.84
CA ARG A 38 -34.57 4.95 22.38
C ARG A 38 -33.86 4.10 23.44
N LEU A 39 -34.56 3.63 24.45
CA LEU A 39 -34.10 2.68 25.45
C LEU A 39 -34.25 1.25 24.89
N PHE A 40 -33.49 0.96 23.82
CA PHE A 40 -33.64 -0.25 23.01
C PHE A 40 -33.38 -1.54 23.80
N GLN A 41 -32.48 -1.50 24.77
CA GLN A 41 -32.21 -2.65 25.64
C GLN A 41 -33.43 -3.03 26.47
N ASP A 42 -34.08 -2.04 27.09
CA ASP A 42 -35.26 -2.25 27.92
C ASP A 42 -36.49 -2.70 27.07
N SER A 43 -36.70 -2.04 25.95
CA SER A 43 -37.74 -2.43 24.97
C SER A 43 -37.55 -3.88 24.53
N TYR A 44 -36.31 -4.28 24.17
CA TYR A 44 -36.01 -5.64 23.75
C TYR A 44 -36.34 -6.66 24.86
N ILE A 45 -35.89 -6.43 26.10
CA ILE A 45 -36.12 -7.34 27.21
C ILE A 45 -37.62 -7.49 27.49
N LEU A 46 -38.37 -6.37 27.56
CA LEU A 46 -39.79 -6.37 27.83
C LEU A 46 -40.59 -7.08 26.73
N LEU A 47 -40.26 -6.85 25.46
CA LEU A 47 -40.89 -7.53 24.33
C LEU A 47 -40.54 -9.03 24.30
N GLN A 48 -39.32 -9.42 24.61
CA GLN A 48 -38.96 -10.84 24.75
C GLN A 48 -39.75 -11.55 25.84
N GLN A 49 -40.05 -10.88 26.96
CA GLN A 49 -40.90 -11.43 28.01
C GLN A 49 -42.34 -11.56 27.53
N TYR A 50 -42.83 -10.54 26.81
CA TYR A 50 -44.19 -10.54 26.27
C TYR A 50 -44.41 -11.66 25.24
N THR A 51 -43.44 -11.97 24.38
CA THR A 51 -43.54 -13.03 23.36
C THR A 51 -43.69 -14.43 23.94
N LYS A 52 -43.27 -14.66 25.17
CA LYS A 52 -43.44 -16.00 25.83
C LYS A 52 -44.89 -16.40 26.04
N LYS A 53 -45.81 -15.44 26.11
CA LYS A 53 -47.21 -15.66 26.39
C LYS A 53 -48.16 -15.16 25.30
N ASN A 54 -47.66 -14.34 24.39
CA ASN A 54 -48.49 -13.65 23.41
C ASN A 54 -47.89 -13.75 22.02
N LYS A 55 -48.73 -13.84 20.99
CA LYS A 55 -48.29 -13.71 19.60
C LYS A 55 -48.10 -12.22 19.30
N LEU A 56 -47.01 -11.85 18.64
CA LEU A 56 -46.77 -10.48 18.25
C LEU A 56 -47.52 -10.12 16.97
N SER A 57 -48.00 -8.89 16.90
CA SER A 57 -48.40 -8.27 15.65
C SER A 57 -47.20 -7.96 14.79
N SER A 58 -47.40 -7.67 13.50
CA SER A 58 -46.34 -7.28 12.59
C SER A 58 -45.55 -6.06 13.09
N ASP A 59 -46.28 -5.01 13.57
CA ASP A 59 -45.63 -3.79 14.09
C ASP A 59 -44.80 -4.06 15.34
N THR A 60 -45.30 -4.89 16.24
CA THR A 60 -44.57 -5.27 17.46
C THR A 60 -43.37 -6.12 17.16
N THR A 61 -43.47 -7.03 16.17
CA THR A 61 -42.33 -7.81 15.67
C THR A 61 -41.26 -6.89 15.07
N PHE A 62 -41.68 -5.84 14.35
CA PHE A 62 -40.74 -4.84 13.82
C PHE A 62 -40.01 -4.09 14.94
N ILE A 63 -40.70 -3.68 15.99
CA ILE A 63 -40.12 -2.98 17.15
C ILE A 63 -39.13 -3.90 17.87
N LEU A 64 -39.44 -5.17 18.05
CA LEU A 64 -38.53 -6.16 18.64
C LEU A 64 -37.26 -6.35 17.75
N ALA A 65 -37.46 -6.51 16.45
CA ALA A 65 -36.38 -6.67 15.50
C ALA A 65 -35.46 -5.44 15.46
N ARG A 66 -36.04 -4.24 15.47
CA ARG A 66 -35.29 -2.99 15.50
C ARG A 66 -34.55 -2.80 16.83
N SER A 67 -35.17 -3.10 17.96
CA SER A 67 -34.51 -3.06 19.26
C SER A 67 -33.35 -4.06 19.33
N ALA A 68 -33.54 -5.28 18.82
CA ALA A 68 -32.45 -6.26 18.69
C ALA A 68 -31.29 -5.74 17.83
N TYR A 69 -31.58 -5.10 16.70
CA TYR A 69 -30.58 -4.49 15.84
C TYR A 69 -29.77 -3.41 16.56
N GLU A 70 -30.46 -2.46 17.25
CA GLU A 70 -29.80 -1.33 17.91
C GLU A 70 -28.91 -1.77 19.09
N ILE A 71 -29.22 -2.89 19.75
CA ILE A 71 -28.38 -3.46 20.81
C ILE A 71 -27.30 -4.44 20.29
N GLY A 72 -27.14 -4.57 18.94
CA GLY A 72 -26.11 -5.39 18.31
C GLY A 72 -26.43 -6.88 18.18
N LYS A 73 -27.68 -7.29 18.47
CA LYS A 73 -28.14 -8.69 18.30
C LYS A 73 -28.58 -8.94 16.85
N PHE A 74 -27.66 -8.73 15.91
CA PHE A 74 -27.94 -8.75 14.48
C PHE A 74 -28.51 -10.07 13.97
N SER A 75 -28.07 -11.21 14.52
CA SER A 75 -28.59 -12.53 14.10
C SER A 75 -30.08 -12.70 14.49
N GLU A 76 -30.50 -12.16 15.64
CA GLU A 76 -31.88 -12.21 16.05
C GLU A 76 -32.75 -11.25 15.21
N ALA A 77 -32.28 -10.02 15.00
CA ALA A 77 -32.94 -9.06 14.12
C ALA A 77 -33.10 -9.62 12.69
N LEU A 78 -32.07 -10.27 12.15
CA LEU A 78 -32.11 -10.95 10.85
C LEU A 78 -33.27 -11.95 10.75
N ASN A 79 -33.39 -12.81 11.75
CA ASN A 79 -34.42 -13.84 11.75
C ASN A 79 -35.85 -13.24 11.85
N LEU A 80 -36.03 -12.19 12.67
CA LEU A 80 -37.30 -11.50 12.80
C LEU A 80 -37.68 -10.78 11.49
N TYR A 81 -36.79 -10.03 10.88
CA TYR A 81 -37.06 -9.37 9.59
C TYR A 81 -37.36 -10.39 8.47
N LYS A 82 -36.63 -11.51 8.44
CA LYS A 82 -36.94 -12.60 7.49
C LYS A 82 -38.29 -13.20 7.71
N SER A 83 -38.74 -13.39 8.95
CA SER A 83 -40.09 -13.90 9.23
C SER A 83 -41.16 -12.92 8.76
N MET A 84 -40.98 -11.61 8.96
CA MET A 84 -41.87 -10.59 8.47
C MET A 84 -41.99 -10.58 6.94
N LEU A 85 -40.89 -10.72 6.22
CA LEU A 85 -40.91 -10.79 4.75
C LEU A 85 -41.48 -12.08 4.20
N LYS A 86 -41.60 -13.16 4.99
CA LYS A 86 -42.37 -14.35 4.60
C LYS A 86 -43.88 -14.08 4.62
N GLU A 87 -44.36 -13.21 5.54
CA GLU A 87 -45.77 -12.83 5.64
C GLU A 87 -46.12 -11.73 4.63
N ASP A 88 -45.25 -10.73 4.47
CA ASP A 88 -45.38 -9.60 3.53
C ASP A 88 -44.10 -9.42 2.71
N PRO A 89 -43.94 -10.12 1.56
CA PRO A 89 -42.71 -10.04 0.73
C PRO A 89 -42.45 -8.68 0.09
N ASN A 90 -43.48 -7.81 0.01
CA ASN A 90 -43.37 -6.50 -0.66
C ASN A 90 -43.09 -5.35 0.33
N ASN A 91 -42.86 -5.63 1.60
CA ASN A 91 -42.61 -4.62 2.61
C ASN A 91 -41.23 -3.99 2.46
N ASN A 92 -41.17 -2.90 1.69
CA ASN A 92 -39.91 -2.20 1.39
C ASN A 92 -39.20 -1.67 2.64
N ARG A 93 -39.97 -1.31 3.69
CA ARG A 93 -39.39 -0.88 4.97
C ARG A 93 -38.63 -2.02 5.63
N VAL A 94 -39.21 -3.20 5.70
CA VAL A 94 -38.58 -4.38 6.29
C VAL A 94 -37.39 -4.85 5.42
N LYS A 95 -37.49 -4.77 4.08
CA LYS A 95 -36.36 -5.06 3.17
C LYS A 95 -35.17 -4.16 3.48
N LEU A 96 -35.38 -2.87 3.71
CA LEU A 96 -34.31 -1.93 4.03
C LEU A 96 -33.65 -2.22 5.38
N GLU A 97 -34.44 -2.54 6.41
CA GLU A 97 -33.90 -2.92 7.73
C GLU A 97 -33.14 -4.26 7.67
N LEU A 98 -33.65 -5.21 6.89
CA LEU A 98 -32.97 -6.48 6.63
C LEU A 98 -31.64 -6.26 5.88
N ALA A 99 -31.63 -5.41 4.86
CA ALA A 99 -30.42 -5.05 4.13
C ALA A 99 -29.36 -4.43 5.05
N GLN A 100 -29.78 -3.54 5.94
CA GLN A 100 -28.90 -2.92 6.92
C GLN A 100 -28.37 -3.94 7.94
N THR A 101 -29.19 -4.92 8.31
CA THR A 101 -28.79 -6.03 9.20
C THR A 101 -27.75 -6.92 8.52
N TYR A 102 -27.95 -7.27 7.25
CA TYR A 102 -26.95 -7.98 6.47
C TYR A 102 -25.62 -7.22 6.36
N PHE A 103 -25.71 -5.90 6.18
CA PHE A 103 -24.50 -5.05 6.15
C PHE A 103 -23.69 -5.14 7.45
N GLN A 104 -24.36 -5.11 8.63
CA GLN A 104 -23.68 -5.24 9.93
C GLN A 104 -23.05 -6.64 10.11
N LEU A 105 -23.67 -7.66 9.53
CA LEU A 105 -23.17 -9.04 9.52
C LEU A 105 -22.08 -9.28 8.45
N LYS A 106 -21.67 -8.22 7.72
CA LYS A 106 -20.71 -8.27 6.60
C LYS A 106 -21.17 -9.15 5.41
N GLN A 107 -22.44 -9.43 5.33
CA GLN A 107 -23.06 -10.16 4.22
C GLN A 107 -23.45 -9.15 3.12
N TYR A 108 -22.43 -8.59 2.47
CA TYR A 108 -22.58 -7.42 1.60
C TYR A 108 -23.40 -7.71 0.33
N ASP A 109 -23.27 -8.92 -0.24
CA ASP A 109 -23.98 -9.29 -1.45
C ASP A 109 -25.51 -9.37 -1.19
N GLN A 110 -25.92 -9.92 -0.05
CA GLN A 110 -27.33 -9.98 0.36
C GLN A 110 -27.87 -8.58 0.67
N ALA A 111 -27.07 -7.74 1.32
CA ALA A 111 -27.47 -6.34 1.58
C ALA A 111 -27.68 -5.59 0.26
N LYS A 112 -26.75 -5.74 -0.70
CA LYS A 112 -26.80 -5.10 -2.01
C LYS A 112 -28.04 -5.52 -2.79
N ALA A 113 -28.33 -6.82 -2.86
CA ALA A 113 -29.49 -7.33 -3.58
C ALA A 113 -30.82 -6.71 -3.09
N LEU A 114 -31.00 -6.58 -1.77
CA LEU A 114 -32.20 -5.98 -1.20
C LEU A 114 -32.28 -4.47 -1.45
N TYR A 115 -31.18 -3.74 -1.36
CA TYR A 115 -31.15 -2.31 -1.69
C TYR A 115 -31.47 -2.06 -3.16
N GLU A 116 -30.91 -2.87 -4.08
CA GLU A 116 -31.19 -2.79 -5.52
C GLU A 116 -32.63 -3.16 -5.85
N GLU A 117 -33.25 -4.10 -5.10
CA GLU A 117 -34.64 -4.46 -5.25
C GLU A 117 -35.54 -3.28 -4.86
N VAL A 118 -35.32 -2.67 -3.68
CA VAL A 118 -36.12 -1.51 -3.23
C VAL A 118 -35.93 -0.30 -4.14
N LEU A 119 -34.73 -0.12 -4.72
CA LEU A 119 -34.47 1.02 -5.62
C LEU A 119 -35.32 0.99 -6.91
N LYS A 120 -35.77 -0.19 -7.32
CA LYS A 120 -36.62 -0.39 -8.52
C LYS A 120 -38.08 -0.03 -8.28
N GLU A 121 -38.50 0.16 -7.02
CA GLU A 121 -39.89 0.44 -6.68
C GLU A 121 -40.35 1.81 -7.19
N PRO A 122 -41.48 1.89 -7.89
CA PRO A 122 -42.05 3.14 -8.32
C PRO A 122 -42.55 3.93 -7.12
N GLY A 123 -42.29 5.24 -7.09
CA GLY A 123 -42.78 6.13 -6.00
C GLY A 123 -41.88 6.15 -4.77
N LEU A 124 -40.70 5.58 -4.80
CA LEU A 124 -39.74 5.68 -3.70
C LEU A 124 -39.36 7.16 -3.45
N PRO A 125 -39.50 7.66 -2.20
CA PRO A 125 -39.13 9.05 -1.88
C PRO A 125 -37.68 9.36 -2.25
N GLU A 126 -37.46 10.56 -2.78
CA GLU A 126 -36.13 10.95 -3.32
C GLU A 126 -35.00 10.90 -2.27
N ASN A 127 -35.31 11.28 -1.03
CA ASN A 127 -34.36 11.17 0.08
C ASN A 127 -33.98 9.71 0.39
N VAL A 128 -34.94 8.78 0.28
CA VAL A 128 -34.69 7.34 0.46
C VAL A 128 -33.83 6.80 -0.68
N ARG A 129 -34.16 7.19 -1.93
CA ARG A 129 -33.38 6.83 -3.13
C ARG A 129 -31.93 7.25 -2.98
N LYS A 130 -31.66 8.52 -2.69
CA LYS A 130 -30.30 9.05 -2.49
C LYS A 130 -29.53 8.30 -1.39
N ASN A 131 -30.21 7.97 -0.29
CA ASN A 131 -29.59 7.24 0.81
C ASN A 131 -29.23 5.81 0.42
N ILE A 132 -30.07 5.14 -0.35
CA ILE A 132 -29.79 3.79 -0.88
C ILE A 132 -28.60 3.86 -1.84
N GLU A 133 -28.59 4.79 -2.79
CA GLU A 133 -27.50 4.98 -3.75
C GLU A 133 -26.17 5.25 -3.04
N PHE A 134 -26.17 6.11 -2.02
CA PHE A 134 -24.97 6.35 -1.20
C PHE A 134 -24.50 5.07 -0.50
N THR A 135 -25.45 4.28 0.03
CA THR A 135 -25.15 3.01 0.72
C THR A 135 -24.61 1.97 -0.26
N LEU A 136 -25.21 1.85 -1.45
CA LEU A 136 -24.74 0.96 -2.52
C LEU A 136 -23.31 1.30 -2.95
N ASN A 137 -23.01 2.57 -3.17
CA ASN A 137 -21.65 3.01 -3.47
C ASN A 137 -20.63 2.63 -2.36
N SER A 138 -21.09 2.67 -1.11
CA SER A 138 -20.26 2.26 0.04
C SER A 138 -20.11 0.75 0.12
N LEU A 139 -21.14 -0.01 -0.23
CA LEU A 139 -21.15 -1.47 -0.32
C LEU A 139 -20.22 -1.96 -1.43
N ASP A 140 -20.29 -1.36 -2.63
CA ASP A 140 -19.43 -1.71 -3.75
C ASP A 140 -17.95 -1.57 -3.39
N LYS A 141 -17.59 -0.49 -2.69
CA LYS A 141 -16.22 -0.30 -2.19
C LYS A 141 -15.82 -1.35 -1.15
N LYS A 142 -16.73 -1.81 -0.30
CA LYS A 142 -16.47 -2.81 0.76
C LYS A 142 -16.45 -4.24 0.23
N SER A 143 -17.32 -4.55 -0.73
CA SER A 143 -17.38 -5.87 -1.39
C SER A 143 -16.29 -6.06 -2.44
N GLN A 144 -15.67 -4.96 -2.89
CA GLN A 144 -14.59 -5.03 -3.87
C GLN A 144 -13.42 -5.83 -3.32
N LYS A 145 -13.11 -6.94 -3.98
CA LYS A 145 -11.98 -7.80 -3.65
C LYS A 145 -10.74 -7.51 -4.48
N ASN A 146 -10.93 -6.96 -5.68
CA ASN A 146 -9.86 -6.66 -6.61
C ASN A 146 -9.61 -5.16 -6.70
N PHE A 147 -8.36 -4.75 -6.47
CA PHE A 147 -7.90 -3.38 -6.64
C PHE A 147 -6.75 -3.41 -7.63
N ILE A 148 -6.95 -2.75 -8.76
CA ILE A 148 -5.93 -2.65 -9.81
C ILE A 148 -5.57 -1.18 -9.94
N LYS A 149 -4.27 -0.92 -9.98
CA LYS A 149 -3.72 0.38 -10.28
C LYS A 149 -2.65 0.23 -11.34
N THR A 150 -2.85 0.89 -12.46
CA THR A 150 -1.88 0.99 -13.55
C THR A 150 -1.23 2.37 -13.52
N THR A 151 0.08 2.43 -13.72
CA THR A 151 0.83 3.67 -13.87
C THR A 151 1.70 3.58 -15.10
N LEU A 152 1.58 4.58 -15.97
CA LEU A 152 2.49 4.85 -17.08
C LEU A 152 3.37 6.03 -16.68
N GLY A 153 4.67 5.93 -16.92
CA GLY A 153 5.63 6.98 -16.64
C GLY A 153 6.53 7.23 -17.84
N PHE A 154 6.85 8.49 -18.06
CA PHE A 154 7.90 8.91 -18.96
C PHE A 154 8.78 9.93 -18.24
N GLY A 155 10.08 9.73 -18.32
CA GLY A 155 11.09 10.63 -17.78
C GLY A 155 12.12 11.02 -18.86
N TYR A 156 12.62 12.24 -18.77
CA TYR A 156 13.75 12.71 -19.56
C TYR A 156 14.67 13.54 -18.69
N GLY A 157 15.99 13.32 -18.83
CA GLY A 157 16.93 13.99 -17.95
C GLY A 157 18.37 13.96 -18.47
N PHE A 158 19.27 14.32 -17.58
CA PHE A 158 20.70 14.42 -17.82
C PHE A 158 21.46 13.72 -16.68
N ASP A 159 22.44 12.90 -17.05
CA ASP A 159 23.39 12.23 -16.16
C ASP A 159 24.80 12.76 -16.43
N SER A 160 25.44 13.35 -15.44
CA SER A 160 26.76 13.99 -15.57
C SER A 160 27.92 12.99 -15.63
N ASN A 161 27.70 11.72 -15.28
CA ASN A 161 28.74 10.69 -15.25
C ASN A 161 28.10 9.30 -15.40
N VAL A 162 27.74 8.93 -16.63
CA VAL A 162 26.99 7.71 -16.95
C VAL A 162 27.75 6.45 -16.49
N ASP A 163 29.02 6.39 -16.72
CA ASP A 163 29.90 5.23 -16.47
C ASP A 163 30.37 5.16 -15.01
N ASN A 164 30.10 6.18 -14.18
CA ASN A 164 30.68 6.37 -12.84
C ASN A 164 32.20 6.36 -12.86
N ASN A 165 32.76 6.97 -13.90
CA ASN A 165 34.22 7.09 -14.04
C ASN A 165 34.82 7.94 -12.92
N SER A 166 36.07 7.62 -12.56
CA SER A 166 36.80 8.33 -11.53
C SER A 166 36.84 9.85 -11.78
N SER A 167 36.87 10.59 -10.70
CA SER A 167 37.11 12.04 -10.72
C SER A 167 38.58 12.33 -11.03
N ASP A 168 39.46 11.38 -10.82
CA ASP A 168 40.88 11.46 -11.13
C ASP A 168 41.17 10.79 -12.47
N ASN A 169 41.82 11.53 -13.39
CA ASN A 169 42.19 11.01 -14.72
C ASN A 169 43.43 10.12 -14.69
N LEU A 170 44.09 9.98 -13.55
CA LEU A 170 45.30 9.18 -13.37
C LEU A 170 45.16 8.23 -12.18
N VAL A 171 45.40 6.97 -12.42
CA VAL A 171 45.52 5.91 -11.40
C VAL A 171 46.95 5.37 -11.49
N TYR A 172 47.55 4.97 -10.39
CA TYR A 172 48.89 4.45 -10.35
C TYR A 172 48.92 2.95 -10.09
N TRP A 173 49.56 2.19 -10.96
CA TRP A 173 49.93 0.81 -10.72
C TRP A 173 51.41 0.78 -10.27
N GLY A 174 51.59 0.69 -8.97
CA GLY A 174 52.91 0.99 -8.39
C GLY A 174 53.29 2.43 -8.70
N ASN A 175 54.39 2.63 -9.49
CA ASN A 175 54.81 3.95 -9.94
C ASN A 175 54.41 4.26 -11.40
N ILE A 176 53.63 3.40 -12.05
CA ILE A 176 53.25 3.56 -13.46
C ILE A 176 51.91 4.31 -13.50
N PRO A 177 51.83 5.52 -14.08
CA PRO A 177 50.58 6.21 -14.25
C PRO A 177 49.75 5.55 -15.35
N LEU A 178 48.52 5.22 -15.05
CA LEU A 178 47.49 4.73 -15.98
C LEU A 178 46.48 5.84 -16.21
N SER A 179 46.30 6.25 -17.46
CA SER A 179 45.24 7.21 -17.80
C SER A 179 43.89 6.55 -17.74
N MET A 180 42.96 7.17 -17.03
CA MET A 180 41.57 6.77 -16.96
C MET A 180 40.75 7.54 -18.01
N GLU A 181 39.62 6.97 -18.39
CA GLU A 181 38.64 7.70 -19.21
C GLU A 181 38.00 8.84 -18.42
N ASP A 182 37.84 9.99 -19.09
CA ASP A 182 37.11 11.13 -18.52
C ASP A 182 35.64 10.77 -18.18
N LYS A 183 35.08 11.53 -17.27
CA LYS A 183 33.61 11.47 -16.99
C LYS A 183 32.87 11.75 -18.29
N LYS A 184 31.89 10.90 -18.59
CA LYS A 184 31.06 11.04 -19.77
C LYS A 184 29.64 11.33 -19.33
N SER A 185 29.09 12.47 -19.75
CA SER A 185 27.71 12.86 -19.51
C SER A 185 26.84 12.49 -20.71
N ASP A 186 25.56 12.23 -20.46
CA ASP A 186 24.58 11.99 -21.50
C ASP A 186 23.15 12.32 -21.03
N HIS A 187 22.26 12.45 -22.00
CA HIS A 187 20.83 12.55 -21.74
C HIS A 187 20.22 11.16 -21.68
N VAL A 188 19.21 11.02 -20.80
CA VAL A 188 18.56 9.74 -20.53
C VAL A 188 17.06 9.88 -20.64
N ALA A 189 16.43 8.96 -21.37
CA ALA A 189 14.98 8.78 -21.40
C ALA A 189 14.57 7.54 -20.60
N GLU A 190 13.47 7.63 -19.89
CA GLU A 190 12.92 6.53 -19.08
C GLU A 190 11.46 6.27 -19.41
N TYR A 191 11.10 4.99 -19.47
CA TYR A 191 9.72 4.55 -19.69
C TYR A 191 9.34 3.56 -18.59
N ILE A 192 8.18 3.76 -17.99
CA ILE A 192 7.70 2.94 -16.86
C ILE A 192 6.29 2.46 -17.15
N LEU A 193 6.06 1.17 -16.99
CA LEU A 193 4.74 0.56 -16.87
C LEU A 193 4.69 -0.19 -15.55
N ALA A 194 3.81 0.22 -14.64
CA ALA A 194 3.61 -0.48 -13.37
C ALA A 194 2.14 -0.90 -13.24
N LEU A 195 1.92 -2.19 -13.00
CA LEU A 195 0.63 -2.80 -12.70
C LEU A 195 0.68 -3.34 -11.28
N ASN A 196 -0.19 -2.83 -10.42
CA ASN A 196 -0.35 -3.31 -9.05
C ASN A 196 -1.75 -3.88 -8.91
N HIS A 197 -1.86 -5.11 -8.44
CA HIS A 197 -3.11 -5.79 -8.19
C HIS A 197 -3.13 -6.32 -6.76
N THR A 198 -4.10 -5.85 -5.96
CA THR A 198 -4.36 -6.38 -4.62
C THR A 198 -5.67 -7.16 -4.63
N TYR A 199 -5.60 -8.42 -4.23
CA TYR A 199 -6.76 -9.27 -4.03
C TYR A 199 -7.01 -9.50 -2.55
N LYS A 200 -8.18 -9.13 -2.04
CA LYS A 200 -8.62 -9.41 -0.67
C LYS A 200 -9.12 -10.83 -0.56
N LEU A 201 -8.36 -11.70 0.10
CA LEU A 201 -8.81 -13.03 0.51
C LEU A 201 -9.81 -12.95 1.65
N LYS A 202 -9.50 -12.09 2.64
CA LYS A 202 -10.30 -11.75 3.81
C LYS A 202 -10.11 -10.27 4.13
N ASP A 203 -10.86 -9.73 5.09
CA ASP A 203 -10.72 -8.32 5.52
C ASP A 203 -9.30 -7.99 6.03
N ASP A 204 -8.61 -8.98 6.55
CA ASP A 204 -7.29 -8.90 7.16
C ASP A 204 -6.18 -9.61 6.37
N LEU A 205 -6.50 -10.19 5.20
CA LEU A 205 -5.54 -10.96 4.41
C LEU A 205 -5.65 -10.60 2.92
N THR A 206 -4.53 -10.15 2.33
CA THR A 206 -4.45 -9.81 0.90
C THR A 206 -3.35 -10.59 0.18
N ILE A 207 -3.55 -10.80 -1.11
CA ILE A 207 -2.49 -11.14 -2.07
C ILE A 207 -2.21 -9.88 -2.88
N ASP A 208 -0.94 -9.48 -2.92
CA ASP A 208 -0.47 -8.32 -3.66
C ASP A 208 0.42 -8.80 -4.80
N ASN A 209 0.00 -8.52 -6.05
CA ASN A 209 0.76 -8.86 -7.24
C ASN A 209 1.25 -7.56 -7.90
N ARG A 210 2.45 -7.61 -8.47
CA ARG A 210 2.99 -6.49 -9.22
C ARG A 210 3.70 -6.93 -10.48
N PHE A 211 3.56 -6.12 -11.50
CA PHE A 211 4.35 -6.16 -12.71
C PHE A 211 4.96 -4.78 -12.93
N VAL A 212 6.25 -4.71 -13.20
CA VAL A 212 6.92 -3.47 -13.59
C VAL A 212 7.76 -3.73 -14.81
N GLY A 213 7.51 -2.98 -15.87
CA GLY A 213 8.41 -2.82 -17.00
C GLY A 213 9.08 -1.45 -16.89
N TYR A 214 10.40 -1.42 -16.96
CA TYR A 214 11.21 -0.22 -16.95
C TYR A 214 12.22 -0.28 -18.08
N ILE A 215 12.36 0.82 -18.81
CA ILE A 215 13.33 0.97 -19.88
C ILE A 215 14.04 2.30 -19.67
N GLN A 216 15.38 2.28 -19.71
CA GLN A 216 16.24 3.43 -19.68
C GLN A 216 17.09 3.44 -20.94
N LYS A 217 17.11 4.56 -21.64
CA LYS A 217 17.84 4.74 -22.90
C LYS A 217 18.68 6.01 -22.84
N TYR A 218 19.96 5.88 -23.14
CA TYR A 218 20.87 7.00 -23.30
C TYR A 218 20.97 7.44 -24.76
N ASN A 219 21.26 8.72 -25.00
CA ASN A 219 21.32 9.24 -26.37
C ASN A 219 22.57 8.76 -27.12
N ASN A 220 23.72 8.64 -26.43
CA ASN A 220 25.01 8.29 -27.05
C ASN A 220 25.68 7.09 -26.36
N LYS A 221 25.35 6.85 -25.08
CA LYS A 221 25.93 5.79 -24.25
C LYS A 221 25.07 4.54 -24.24
N TYR A 222 24.82 3.94 -25.39
CA TYR A 222 23.94 2.80 -25.60
C TYR A 222 24.33 1.57 -24.78
N ASP A 223 25.64 1.37 -24.50
CA ASP A 223 26.14 0.27 -23.67
C ASP A 223 25.55 0.29 -22.23
N ASN A 224 25.07 1.44 -21.80
CA ASN A 224 24.39 1.65 -20.52
C ASN A 224 22.87 1.60 -20.60
N ASP A 225 22.31 1.26 -21.79
CA ASP A 225 20.89 1.05 -21.95
C ASP A 225 20.39 -0.12 -21.09
N LEU A 226 19.44 0.14 -20.23
CA LEU A 226 18.94 -0.85 -19.27
C LEU A 226 17.45 -1.08 -19.46
N SER A 227 17.05 -2.34 -19.47
CA SER A 227 15.64 -2.72 -19.35
C SER A 227 15.47 -3.67 -18.18
N LEU A 228 14.38 -3.51 -17.46
CA LEU A 228 14.06 -4.32 -16.29
C LEU A 228 12.59 -4.74 -16.34
N THR A 229 12.34 -6.02 -16.11
CA THR A 229 10.99 -6.53 -15.85
C THR A 229 10.95 -7.16 -14.46
N VAL A 230 9.95 -6.79 -13.69
CA VAL A 230 9.68 -7.34 -12.35
C VAL A 230 8.34 -8.04 -12.35
N PHE A 231 8.32 -9.28 -11.89
CA PHE A 231 7.13 -10.02 -11.52
C PHE A 231 7.17 -10.27 -10.02
N GLY A 232 6.19 -9.76 -9.29
CA GLY A 232 6.13 -9.92 -7.86
C GLY A 232 4.79 -10.44 -7.39
N THR A 233 4.80 -11.24 -6.33
CA THR A 233 3.62 -11.66 -5.59
C THR A 233 3.94 -11.67 -4.10
N GLY A 234 2.94 -11.40 -3.27
CA GLY A 234 3.13 -11.40 -1.83
C GLY A 234 1.83 -11.61 -1.08
N LEU A 235 1.95 -12.06 0.14
CA LEU A 235 0.86 -12.23 1.09
C LEU A 235 1.03 -11.19 2.20
N SER A 236 -0.05 -10.47 2.53
CA SER A 236 -0.05 -9.47 3.61
C SER A 236 -1.18 -9.74 4.58
N TYR A 237 -0.84 -9.86 5.87
CA TYR A 237 -1.78 -10.02 6.96
C TYR A 237 -1.81 -8.75 7.81
N TYR A 238 -3.01 -8.24 8.07
CA TYR A 238 -3.25 -6.98 8.77
C TYR A 238 -3.90 -7.22 10.11
N THR A 239 -3.40 -6.55 11.13
CA THR A 239 -4.09 -6.39 12.42
C THR A 239 -4.53 -4.93 12.59
N GLN A 240 -5.04 -4.57 13.77
CA GLN A 240 -5.39 -3.17 14.05
C GLN A 240 -4.17 -2.22 14.04
N LYS A 241 -2.98 -2.73 14.35
CA LYS A 241 -1.77 -1.93 14.51
C LYS A 241 -0.58 -2.44 13.70
N SER A 242 -0.69 -3.61 13.08
CA SER A 242 0.46 -4.19 12.38
C SER A 242 0.10 -4.77 11.02
N LYS A 243 1.11 -4.80 10.15
CA LYS A 243 1.08 -5.52 8.88
C LYS A 243 2.29 -6.45 8.85
N LEU A 244 2.03 -7.73 8.62
CA LEU A 244 3.05 -8.74 8.34
C LEU A 244 2.96 -9.10 6.86
N SER A 245 4.07 -9.08 6.13
CA SER A 245 4.07 -9.39 4.71
C SER A 245 5.23 -10.32 4.35
N LEU A 246 4.98 -11.18 3.37
CA LEU A 246 5.99 -11.98 2.70
C LEU A 246 5.83 -11.78 1.20
N ALA A 247 6.83 -11.18 0.55
CA ALA A 247 6.82 -10.95 -0.89
C ALA A 247 7.94 -11.73 -1.57
N PHE A 248 7.65 -12.21 -2.76
CA PHE A 248 8.61 -12.80 -3.69
C PHE A 248 8.59 -12.01 -4.98
N ASP A 249 9.77 -11.61 -5.47
CA ASP A 249 9.94 -10.93 -6.73
C ASP A 249 10.96 -11.65 -7.59
N TYR A 250 10.69 -11.72 -8.87
CA TYR A 250 11.61 -12.13 -9.91
C TYR A 250 11.91 -10.93 -10.81
N ASN A 251 13.17 -10.53 -10.87
CA ASN A 251 13.63 -9.44 -11.73
C ASN A 251 14.44 -10.01 -12.88
N TYR A 252 14.12 -9.59 -14.07
CA TYR A 252 14.84 -9.91 -15.29
C TYR A 252 15.42 -8.62 -15.87
N VAL A 253 16.74 -8.55 -16.00
CA VAL A 253 17.49 -7.35 -16.39
C VAL A 253 18.20 -7.58 -17.70
N TRP A 254 18.04 -6.67 -18.63
CA TRP A 254 18.82 -6.56 -19.87
C TRP A 254 19.73 -5.35 -19.78
N LEU A 255 20.96 -5.49 -20.26
CA LEU A 255 21.91 -4.41 -20.45
C LEU A 255 22.37 -4.47 -21.90
N ASP A 256 22.35 -3.34 -22.60
CA ASP A 256 22.65 -3.25 -24.03
C ASP A 256 21.93 -4.34 -24.85
N ASN A 257 20.60 -4.47 -24.68
CA ASN A 257 19.72 -5.44 -25.33
C ASN A 257 20.07 -6.94 -25.11
N SER A 258 21.02 -7.24 -24.24
CA SER A 258 21.42 -8.60 -23.89
C SER A 258 20.98 -8.95 -22.48
N THR A 259 20.56 -10.21 -22.25
CA THR A 259 20.23 -10.66 -20.88
C THR A 259 21.46 -10.50 -19.99
N TYR A 260 21.29 -9.77 -18.90
CA TYR A 260 22.38 -9.43 -18.00
C TYR A 260 22.28 -10.15 -16.65
N LEU A 261 21.11 -10.07 -15.99
CA LEU A 261 20.97 -10.51 -14.61
C LEU A 261 19.55 -10.97 -14.32
N ASN A 262 19.44 -12.08 -13.61
CA ASN A 262 18.20 -12.50 -12.94
C ASN A 262 18.36 -12.34 -11.43
N ASN A 263 17.36 -11.75 -10.77
CA ASN A 263 17.30 -11.71 -9.32
C ASN A 263 16.05 -12.46 -8.82
N TYR A 264 16.26 -13.33 -7.84
CA TYR A 264 15.21 -13.96 -7.05
C TYR A 264 15.20 -13.31 -5.68
N ILE A 265 14.13 -12.63 -5.32
CA ILE A 265 14.07 -11.78 -4.14
C ILE A 265 12.97 -12.26 -3.21
N LEU A 266 13.32 -12.57 -1.96
CA LEU A 266 12.36 -12.84 -0.90
C LEU A 266 12.41 -11.72 0.13
N THR A 267 11.25 -11.14 0.45
CA THR A 267 11.17 -9.98 1.34
C THR A 267 10.09 -10.20 2.42
N PRO A 268 10.42 -10.84 3.56
CA PRO A 268 9.58 -10.70 4.75
C PRO A 268 9.68 -9.29 5.34
N SER A 269 8.55 -8.74 5.77
CA SER A 269 8.49 -7.41 6.38
C SER A 269 7.42 -7.32 7.47
N PHE A 270 7.65 -6.43 8.42
CA PHE A 270 6.74 -6.15 9.52
C PHE A 270 6.65 -4.64 9.75
N ASP A 271 5.43 -4.11 9.69
CA ASP A 271 5.12 -2.72 9.99
C ASP A 271 4.27 -2.67 11.27
N TYR A 272 4.60 -1.77 12.19
CA TYR A 272 3.89 -1.60 13.46
C TYR A 272 3.58 -0.14 13.74
N GLN A 273 2.29 0.17 13.90
CA GLN A 273 1.80 1.49 14.29
C GLN A 273 1.94 1.66 15.81
N ILE A 274 2.96 2.41 16.24
CA ILE A 274 3.22 2.66 17.66
C ILE A 274 2.12 3.55 18.23
N ASP A 275 1.87 4.69 17.57
CA ASP A 275 0.76 5.61 17.86
C ASP A 275 0.19 6.21 16.56
N ALA A 276 -0.64 7.25 16.64
CA ALA A 276 -1.29 7.87 15.49
C ALA A 276 -0.30 8.45 14.46
N ASN A 277 0.88 8.89 14.92
CA ASN A 277 1.85 9.61 14.11
C ASN A 277 3.18 8.88 13.94
N LEU A 278 3.41 7.78 14.64
CA LEU A 278 4.68 7.07 14.66
C LEU A 278 4.50 5.60 14.22
N MET A 279 5.27 5.19 13.20
CA MET A 279 5.29 3.84 12.65
C MET A 279 6.72 3.29 12.63
N TYR A 280 6.89 2.10 13.14
CA TYR A 280 8.11 1.30 12.99
C TYR A 280 7.94 0.33 11.83
N LYS A 281 8.98 0.16 11.01
CA LYS A 281 9.02 -0.81 9.91
C LYS A 281 10.34 -1.58 9.95
N THR A 282 10.26 -2.88 9.74
CA THR A 282 11.43 -3.72 9.52
C THR A 282 11.24 -4.57 8.28
N LYS A 283 12.31 -4.75 7.51
CA LYS A 283 12.31 -5.51 6.27
C LYS A 283 13.63 -6.26 6.13
N LEU A 284 13.53 -7.57 5.94
CA LEU A 284 14.66 -8.40 5.53
C LEU A 284 14.54 -8.63 4.03
N LYS A 285 15.62 -8.46 3.28
CA LYS A 285 15.69 -8.74 1.84
C LYS A 285 16.75 -9.79 1.58
N LEU A 286 16.37 -10.85 0.92
CA LEU A 286 17.22 -11.97 0.51
C LEU A 286 17.21 -11.99 -1.02
N ILE A 287 18.38 -11.84 -1.65
CA ILE A 287 18.47 -11.80 -3.11
C ILE A 287 19.50 -12.84 -3.56
N LYS A 288 19.06 -13.75 -4.45
CA LYS A 288 19.98 -14.54 -5.26
C LYS A 288 20.18 -13.82 -6.59
N LYS A 289 21.42 -13.44 -6.86
CA LYS A 289 21.85 -12.81 -8.13
C LYS A 289 22.44 -13.87 -9.03
N ASP A 290 21.98 -13.91 -10.27
CA ASP A 290 22.36 -14.90 -11.28
C ASP A 290 22.65 -14.16 -12.59
N PHE A 291 23.94 -13.89 -12.85
CA PHE A 291 24.39 -13.19 -14.04
C PHE A 291 24.40 -14.15 -15.25
N LYS A 292 23.89 -13.69 -16.39
CA LYS A 292 23.60 -14.53 -17.56
C LYS A 292 24.64 -14.49 -18.66
N GLN A 293 25.58 -13.56 -18.57
CA GLN A 293 26.70 -13.48 -19.56
C GLN A 293 27.95 -14.06 -18.91
N THR A 294 28.62 -14.98 -19.58
CA THR A 294 29.81 -15.68 -19.07
C THR A 294 30.86 -14.73 -18.52
N GLN A 295 30.99 -13.56 -19.12
CA GLN A 295 31.94 -12.52 -18.67
C GLN A 295 31.56 -11.87 -17.34
N TYR A 296 30.32 -12.11 -16.83
CA TYR A 296 29.81 -11.57 -15.56
C TYR A 296 29.44 -12.64 -14.53
N GLU A 297 29.47 -13.94 -14.88
CA GLU A 297 29.13 -15.04 -13.96
C GLU A 297 29.95 -15.00 -12.67
N PHE A 298 31.19 -14.45 -12.73
CA PHE A 298 32.02 -14.24 -11.54
C PHE A 298 31.41 -13.25 -10.52
N ARG A 299 30.28 -12.58 -10.83
CA ARG A 299 29.52 -11.70 -9.94
C ARG A 299 28.35 -12.38 -9.28
N ASP A 300 28.13 -13.67 -9.54
CA ASP A 300 27.07 -14.41 -8.88
C ASP A 300 27.22 -14.35 -7.37
N SER A 301 26.14 -14.01 -6.69
CA SER A 301 26.19 -13.73 -5.27
C SER A 301 24.83 -13.94 -4.58
N THR A 302 24.89 -14.01 -3.26
CA THR A 302 23.70 -14.02 -2.40
C THR A 302 23.77 -12.83 -1.45
N TYR A 303 22.80 -11.93 -1.60
CA TYR A 303 22.71 -10.67 -0.87
C TYR A 303 21.68 -10.75 0.26
N TYR A 304 22.06 -10.24 1.42
CA TYR A 304 21.23 -10.14 2.62
C TYR A 304 21.19 -8.69 3.09
N GLU A 305 20.02 -8.18 3.38
CA GLU A 305 19.81 -6.82 3.87
C GLU A 305 18.75 -6.81 4.97
N LEU A 306 19.06 -6.19 6.09
CA LEU A 306 18.08 -5.86 7.12
C LEU A 306 17.95 -4.34 7.23
N GLN A 307 16.75 -3.84 6.98
CA GLN A 307 16.40 -2.43 7.12
C GLN A 307 15.41 -2.24 8.27
N ASN A 308 15.70 -1.27 9.15
CA ASN A 308 14.80 -0.81 10.19
C ASN A 308 14.52 0.67 9.97
N SER A 309 13.25 1.08 10.07
CA SER A 309 12.83 2.46 9.82
C SER A 309 11.84 2.94 10.87
N LEU A 310 11.96 4.21 11.22
CA LEU A 310 10.98 4.96 12.00
C LEU A 310 10.41 6.07 11.11
N ALA A 311 9.12 5.99 10.84
CA ALA A 311 8.39 7.01 10.09
C ALA A 311 7.46 7.77 11.03
N PHE A 312 7.52 9.08 11.00
CA PHE A 312 6.69 9.93 11.84
C PHE A 312 6.12 11.11 11.07
N LEU A 313 4.87 11.42 11.38
CA LEU A 313 4.14 12.55 10.83
C LEU A 313 4.22 13.75 11.79
N THR A 314 4.64 14.88 11.26
CA THR A 314 4.59 16.17 11.98
C THR A 314 3.71 17.15 11.22
N GLN A 315 3.06 18.07 11.93
CA GLN A 315 2.20 19.08 11.30
C GLN A 315 2.99 20.05 10.40
N ASP A 316 4.19 20.43 10.85
CA ASP A 316 4.99 21.46 10.19
C ASP A 316 5.94 20.91 9.11
N PHE A 317 6.35 19.65 9.21
CA PHE A 317 7.39 19.08 8.33
C PHE A 317 6.91 17.85 7.53
N GLY A 318 5.62 17.48 7.59
CA GLY A 318 5.07 16.35 6.87
C GLY A 318 5.57 15.00 7.38
N ILE A 319 5.82 14.05 6.46
CA ILE A 319 6.25 12.69 6.79
C ILE A 319 7.78 12.63 6.77
N ASN A 320 8.35 12.21 7.88
CA ASN A 320 9.79 12.04 8.07
C ASN A 320 10.10 10.57 8.32
N THR A 321 11.14 10.04 7.69
CA THR A 321 11.55 8.64 7.85
C THR A 321 13.05 8.57 8.10
N PHE A 322 13.45 7.95 9.19
CA PHE A 322 14.83 7.54 9.44
C PHE A 322 14.95 6.04 9.21
N SER A 323 15.92 5.64 8.41
CA SER A 323 16.20 4.24 8.12
C SER A 323 17.64 3.90 8.42
N PHE A 324 17.84 2.80 9.12
CA PHE A 324 19.14 2.17 9.30
C PHE A 324 19.13 0.83 8.57
N THR A 325 20.10 0.64 7.69
CA THR A 325 20.22 -0.57 6.88
C THR A 325 21.63 -1.17 7.06
N PHE A 326 21.70 -2.46 7.17
CA PHE A 326 22.97 -3.19 7.12
C PHE A 326 22.78 -4.52 6.39
N GLY A 327 23.86 -5.02 5.83
CA GLY A 327 23.80 -6.25 5.06
C GLY A 327 25.15 -6.71 4.55
N THR A 328 25.07 -7.75 3.76
CA THR A 328 26.24 -8.37 3.13
C THR A 328 25.87 -8.88 1.74
N ASP A 329 26.79 -8.78 0.82
CA ASP A 329 26.75 -9.48 -0.46
C ASP A 329 27.85 -10.54 -0.44
N ASN A 330 27.47 -11.81 -0.48
CA ASN A 330 28.42 -12.91 -0.40
C ASN A 330 28.58 -13.55 -1.78
N LYS A 331 29.79 -13.60 -2.29
CA LYS A 331 30.07 -14.25 -3.56
C LYS A 331 29.76 -15.74 -3.53
N ASP A 332 29.33 -16.28 -4.66
CA ASP A 332 29.24 -17.71 -4.88
C ASP A 332 30.62 -18.32 -5.15
N LYS A 333 30.71 -19.64 -5.25
CA LYS A 333 31.95 -20.32 -5.55
C LYS A 333 32.53 -19.87 -6.92
N GLY A 334 33.79 -19.44 -6.92
CA GLY A 334 34.48 -18.97 -8.15
C GLY A 334 34.20 -17.52 -8.52
N SER A 335 33.40 -16.81 -7.73
CA SER A 335 33.14 -15.39 -7.97
C SER A 335 34.32 -14.50 -7.60
N HIS A 336 34.32 -13.29 -8.16
CA HIS A 336 35.45 -12.34 -8.06
C HIS A 336 35.40 -11.53 -6.75
N TYR A 337 36.55 -11.00 -6.30
CA TYR A 337 36.66 -10.14 -5.09
C TYR A 337 35.78 -8.88 -5.09
N ASN A 338 35.32 -8.43 -6.26
CA ASN A 338 34.49 -7.22 -6.41
C ASN A 338 33.03 -7.37 -5.99
N VAL A 339 32.60 -8.53 -5.51
CA VAL A 339 31.18 -8.79 -5.14
C VAL A 339 30.99 -9.31 -3.73
N ASP A 340 32.03 -9.37 -2.93
CA ASP A 340 31.99 -9.87 -1.55
C ASP A 340 32.26 -8.70 -0.58
N TYR A 341 31.21 -8.10 -0.04
CA TYR A 341 31.30 -6.93 0.83
C TYR A 341 30.22 -6.90 1.89
N ASP A 342 30.53 -6.23 2.99
CA ASP A 342 29.59 -5.85 4.04
C ASP A 342 29.26 -4.36 3.90
N PHE A 343 28.03 -3.96 4.24
CA PHE A 343 27.62 -2.56 4.15
C PHE A 343 26.70 -2.14 5.28
N ALA A 344 26.68 -0.84 5.52
CA ALA A 344 25.71 -0.18 6.39
C ALA A 344 25.31 1.18 5.80
N SER A 345 24.06 1.60 6.01
CA SER A 345 23.64 2.95 5.65
C SER A 345 22.70 3.56 6.69
N LEU A 346 22.75 4.88 6.76
CA LEU A 346 21.79 5.71 7.50
C LEU A 346 21.14 6.66 6.50
N ARG A 347 19.80 6.60 6.39
CA ARG A 347 19.03 7.42 5.46
C ARG A 347 17.95 8.20 6.19
N TYR A 348 17.89 9.50 5.93
CA TYR A 348 16.76 10.36 6.27
C TYR A 348 16.00 10.73 5.01
N GLU A 349 14.69 10.65 5.06
CA GLU A 349 13.78 11.06 3.99
C GLU A 349 12.66 11.93 4.56
N ASN A 350 12.29 12.95 3.82
CA ASN A 350 11.17 13.81 4.16
C ASN A 350 10.25 13.98 2.95
N MET A 351 8.95 13.91 3.18
CA MET A 351 7.88 14.24 2.25
C MET A 351 7.05 15.38 2.82
N TYR A 352 7.23 16.57 2.27
CA TYR A 352 6.57 17.79 2.73
C TYR A 352 5.45 18.21 1.78
N PRO A 353 4.18 18.24 2.22
CA PRO A 353 3.07 18.74 1.41
C PRO A 353 3.12 20.27 1.34
N LEU A 354 3.76 20.81 0.30
CA LEU A 354 3.87 22.25 0.09
C LEU A 354 2.51 22.89 -0.19
N THR A 355 1.65 22.19 -0.93
CA THR A 355 0.23 22.52 -1.16
C THR A 355 -0.61 21.25 -1.16
N LYS A 356 -1.94 21.36 -1.39
CA LYS A 356 -2.82 20.18 -1.54
C LYS A 356 -2.46 19.31 -2.76
N SER A 357 -1.77 19.87 -3.75
CA SER A 357 -1.42 19.19 -5.00
C SER A 357 0.09 19.10 -5.24
N THR A 358 0.92 19.70 -4.39
CA THR A 358 2.37 19.74 -4.55
C THR A 358 3.05 19.11 -3.35
N ILE A 359 3.92 18.12 -3.59
CA ILE A 359 4.74 17.47 -2.57
C ILE A 359 6.20 17.74 -2.90
N LEU A 360 6.94 18.24 -1.94
CA LEU A 360 8.40 18.31 -1.96
C LEU A 360 8.95 17.06 -1.28
N THR A 361 9.95 16.43 -1.89
CA THR A 361 10.66 15.30 -1.31
C THR A 361 12.13 15.65 -1.19
N ASN A 362 12.75 15.28 -0.10
CA ASN A 362 14.19 15.35 0.07
C ASN A 362 14.70 14.13 0.84
N GLY A 363 15.94 13.76 0.62
CA GLY A 363 16.59 12.64 1.28
C GLY A 363 18.09 12.83 1.33
N ILE A 364 18.69 12.32 2.38
CA ILE A 364 20.15 12.18 2.49
C ILE A 364 20.46 10.77 2.99
N GLU A 365 21.44 10.11 2.36
CA GLU A 365 21.91 8.80 2.77
C GLU A 365 23.42 8.83 2.92
N LEU A 366 23.88 8.35 4.06
CA LEU A 366 25.27 8.02 4.33
C LEU A 366 25.41 6.51 4.21
N TYR A 367 26.22 6.05 3.28
CA TYR A 367 26.39 4.63 2.98
C TYR A 367 27.87 4.28 3.04
N LYS A 368 28.19 3.16 3.64
CA LYS A 368 29.54 2.61 3.72
C LYS A 368 29.54 1.16 3.31
N ASP A 369 30.48 0.77 2.44
CA ASP A 369 30.76 -0.62 2.13
C ASP A 369 32.25 -0.95 2.33
N ILE A 370 32.52 -2.21 2.73
CA ILE A 370 33.85 -2.73 2.99
C ILE A 370 33.93 -4.10 2.32
N TYR A 371 34.81 -4.21 1.34
CA TYR A 371 35.08 -5.47 0.62
C TYR A 371 35.88 -6.43 1.48
N LYS A 372 35.58 -7.72 1.40
CA LYS A 372 36.18 -8.73 2.28
C LYS A 372 37.55 -9.18 1.80
N GLU A 373 37.82 -9.09 0.48
CA GLU A 373 39.07 -9.50 -0.14
C GLU A 373 39.90 -8.31 -0.63
N ASN A 374 41.18 -8.50 -0.73
CA ASN A 374 42.10 -7.50 -1.30
C ASN A 374 41.91 -7.44 -2.81
N GLU A 375 41.96 -6.25 -3.36
CA GLU A 375 42.20 -6.07 -4.79
C GLU A 375 43.69 -6.22 -5.04
N GLU A 376 44.09 -7.39 -5.57
CA GLU A 376 45.54 -7.77 -5.64
C GLU A 376 46.27 -7.13 -6.79
N PHE A 377 45.55 -6.73 -7.87
CA PHE A 377 46.21 -6.29 -9.10
C PHE A 377 46.72 -4.85 -9.03
N LEU A 378 45.91 -3.89 -8.57
CA LEU A 378 46.24 -2.47 -8.56
C LEU A 378 46.63 -1.95 -7.17
N TYR A 379 45.97 -2.39 -6.12
CA TYR A 379 46.03 -1.73 -4.82
C TYR A 379 46.58 -2.60 -3.69
N GLY A 380 46.47 -3.92 -3.78
CA GLY A 380 46.95 -4.84 -2.73
C GLY A 380 46.19 -4.70 -1.39
N ASN A 381 45.09 -3.98 -1.36
CA ASN A 381 44.30 -3.73 -0.16
C ASN A 381 42.81 -3.92 -0.41
N LYS A 382 42.02 -4.00 0.69
CA LYS A 382 40.57 -4.09 0.63
C LYS A 382 39.96 -2.74 0.24
N ARG A 383 39.05 -2.77 -0.73
CA ARG A 383 38.27 -1.59 -1.08
C ARG A 383 37.33 -1.19 0.05
N LYS A 384 37.24 0.11 0.32
CA LYS A 384 36.31 0.75 1.24
C LYS A 384 35.75 1.96 0.56
N ASN A 385 34.41 2.08 0.54
CA ASN A 385 33.75 3.22 -0.03
C ASN A 385 32.89 3.89 1.04
N ASP A 386 32.92 5.21 1.07
CA ASP A 386 32.01 6.06 1.84
C ASP A 386 31.21 6.90 0.83
N LYS A 387 29.88 6.70 0.79
CA LYS A 387 29.01 7.40 -0.16
C LYS A 387 28.07 8.36 0.55
N VAL A 388 27.91 9.52 -0.03
CA VAL A 388 26.85 10.46 0.31
C VAL A 388 25.91 10.57 -0.88
N ILE A 389 24.64 10.32 -0.66
CA ILE A 389 23.59 10.44 -1.67
C ILE A 389 22.61 11.51 -1.20
N TYR A 390 22.37 12.51 -2.03
CA TYR A 390 21.37 13.54 -1.78
C TYR A 390 20.29 13.49 -2.86
N ASP A 391 19.02 13.42 -2.44
CA ASP A 391 17.86 13.40 -3.30
C ASP A 391 16.98 14.63 -3.04
N LEU A 392 16.58 15.32 -4.08
CA LEU A 392 15.58 16.38 -4.03
C LEU A 392 14.55 16.14 -5.13
N GLY A 393 13.27 16.33 -4.82
CA GLY A 393 12.21 16.14 -5.79
C GLY A 393 11.00 17.03 -5.51
N VAL A 394 10.26 17.31 -6.56
CA VAL A 394 8.94 17.93 -6.47
C VAL A 394 7.97 17.12 -7.32
N ILE A 395 6.79 16.88 -6.78
CA ILE A 395 5.68 16.19 -7.47
C ILE A 395 4.48 17.11 -7.44
N GLN A 396 3.95 17.45 -8.63
CA GLN A 396 2.76 18.24 -8.82
C GLN A 396 1.65 17.37 -9.38
N SER A 397 0.58 17.16 -8.62
CA SER A 397 -0.64 16.54 -9.13
C SER A 397 -1.44 17.55 -9.94
N ILE A 398 -1.66 17.28 -11.22
CA ILE A 398 -2.46 18.11 -12.12
C ILE A 398 -3.94 17.78 -11.97
N ASN A 399 -4.24 16.49 -11.85
CA ASN A 399 -5.56 15.94 -11.54
C ASN A 399 -5.42 14.57 -10.86
N LYS A 400 -6.54 13.85 -10.66
CA LYS A 400 -6.54 12.53 -9.97
C LYS A 400 -5.69 11.44 -10.66
N ASN A 401 -5.40 11.61 -11.95
CA ASN A 401 -4.71 10.63 -12.78
C ASN A 401 -3.31 11.10 -13.24
N LEU A 402 -3.11 12.40 -13.44
CA LEU A 402 -1.90 12.97 -14.03
C LEU A 402 -1.07 13.70 -12.98
N SER A 403 0.22 13.38 -12.91
CA SER A 403 1.22 14.08 -12.10
C SER A 403 2.47 14.39 -12.91
N LEU A 404 3.07 15.54 -12.62
CA LEU A 404 4.38 15.95 -13.12
C LEU A 404 5.38 15.88 -11.99
N GLY A 405 6.63 15.54 -12.28
CA GLY A 405 7.72 15.49 -11.32
C GLY A 405 8.99 16.11 -11.86
N ALA A 406 9.82 16.62 -10.97
CA ALA A 406 11.22 16.88 -11.23
C ALA A 406 12.05 16.33 -10.10
N THR A 407 13.20 15.73 -10.42
CA THR A 407 14.10 15.13 -9.44
C THR A 407 15.53 15.54 -9.73
N PHE A 408 16.27 15.75 -8.66
CA PHE A 408 17.71 15.94 -8.64
C PHE A 408 18.32 14.90 -7.69
N ARG A 409 19.33 14.18 -8.14
CA ARG A 409 20.13 13.29 -7.30
C ARG A 409 21.60 13.65 -7.45
N TYR A 410 22.28 13.77 -6.32
CA TYR A 410 23.73 13.89 -6.26
C TYR A 410 24.31 12.68 -5.53
N ILE A 411 25.40 12.13 -6.05
CA ILE A 411 26.15 11.03 -5.46
C ILE A 411 27.59 11.44 -5.41
N ASN A 412 28.20 11.32 -4.23
CA ASN A 412 29.64 11.36 -4.06
C ASN A 412 30.07 10.03 -3.45
N ASN A 413 31.01 9.36 -4.08
CA ASN A 413 31.63 8.12 -3.62
C ASN A 413 33.10 8.36 -3.37
N ASP A 414 33.48 8.47 -2.12
CA ASP A 414 34.87 8.49 -1.68
C ASP A 414 35.37 7.06 -1.50
N SER A 415 36.55 6.73 -2.04
CA SER A 415 37.11 5.39 -2.00
C SER A 415 38.59 5.41 -1.68
N ASN A 416 39.07 4.45 -0.88
CA ASN A 416 40.49 4.26 -0.68
C ASN A 416 41.22 3.68 -1.91
N GLN A 417 40.50 3.44 -2.99
CA GLN A 417 40.97 3.04 -4.30
C GLN A 417 40.43 4.02 -5.34
N ASN A 418 41.26 4.95 -5.80
CA ASN A 418 40.83 6.12 -6.57
C ASN A 418 40.14 5.83 -7.91
N ILE A 419 40.26 4.63 -8.50
CA ILE A 419 39.45 4.23 -9.66
C ILE A 419 37.96 4.13 -9.36
N TYR A 420 37.57 4.00 -8.09
CA TYR A 420 36.18 3.93 -7.64
C TYR A 420 35.71 5.23 -7.02
N GLU A 421 36.57 6.24 -6.93
CA GLU A 421 36.22 7.57 -6.44
C GLU A 421 35.52 8.39 -7.54
N TYR A 422 34.26 8.79 -7.33
CA TYR A 422 33.53 9.58 -8.29
C TYR A 422 32.45 10.46 -7.65
N ASP A 423 32.10 11.49 -8.37
CA ASP A 423 30.87 12.23 -8.12
C ASP A 423 30.00 12.28 -9.39
N LYS A 424 28.72 12.39 -9.19
CA LYS A 424 27.75 12.58 -10.28
C LYS A 424 26.48 13.26 -9.79
N TYR A 425 25.82 13.91 -10.71
CA TYR A 425 24.44 14.34 -10.51
C TYR A 425 23.54 13.91 -11.67
N VAL A 426 22.28 13.70 -11.35
CA VAL A 426 21.24 13.33 -12.30
C VAL A 426 20.04 14.23 -12.09
N VAL A 427 19.59 14.89 -13.17
CA VAL A 427 18.39 15.73 -13.16
C VAL A 427 17.38 15.13 -14.11
N LYS A 428 16.14 14.96 -13.67
CA LYS A 428 15.06 14.39 -14.51
C LYS A 428 13.76 15.14 -14.33
N SER A 429 13.00 15.24 -15.42
CA SER A 429 11.59 15.64 -15.41
C SER A 429 10.75 14.42 -15.77
N ASN A 430 9.62 14.22 -15.08
CA ASN A 430 8.82 13.02 -15.22
C ASN A 430 7.34 13.38 -15.37
N ILE A 431 6.63 12.58 -16.15
CA ILE A 431 5.17 12.61 -16.30
C ILE A 431 4.65 11.23 -15.89
N TYR A 432 3.66 11.18 -15.01
CA TYR A 432 3.01 9.94 -14.59
C TYR A 432 1.51 10.03 -14.81
N TYR A 433 0.96 9.00 -15.43
CA TYR A 433 -0.48 8.81 -15.59
C TYR A 433 -0.91 7.53 -14.90
N SER A 434 -1.82 7.63 -13.91
CA SER A 434 -2.31 6.49 -13.13
C SER A 434 -3.82 6.33 -13.24
N PHE A 435 -4.32 5.10 -13.41
CA PHE A 435 -5.74 4.76 -13.53
C PHE A 435 -6.06 3.38 -12.96
#